data_ec3a7101d06d3123eb04d245fe8730a7
#
_entry.id   ec3a7101d06d3123eb04d245fe8730a7
#
_cell.length_a   1.000
_cell.length_b   1.000
_cell.length_c   1.000
_cell.angle_alpha   90.00
_cell.angle_beta   90.00
_cell.angle_gamma   90.00
#
_symmetry.space_group_name_H-M   'P 1'
#
loop_
_entity.id
_entity.type
_entity.pdbx_description
1 polymer ?
#
loop_
_entity_poly.entity_id
_entity_poly.type
_entity_poly.pdbx_seq_one_letter_code
_entity_poly.pdbx_strand_id
1 'polypeptide(L)'
;MRPPDVARRAFRNLPPTVRTVLLHARGDYAPWEGGFDFTPPVLGRGEAAGPPDFVGVGVQKAGTSWWYELIVEHPQVFERPDIPKERHYLSQFCVEPFGPAEVRNYHGWFPRTAGTVTGEWTPDYFAYPWVAPLLAEAAPEAKILVLLRDPVDRFRSGLTFRRRMGAPHTSVTVADAVRQGFYARWLARLYEFFPASQVLVQQYERCRIDPAGQLEATYEFLELEQYRPTELRREVNVSSGGKIDLDSGARDRLIECYADDVAALAQLVPGLDLSLWSNFTDGATTSGASTSRGSP
;
A
#
# COMPACT_ATOMS: atom_id res chain seq x y z
N MET A 1 -32.03 -11.61 11.18
CA MET A 1 -32.63 -10.60 10.28
C MET A 1 -31.58 -9.50 10.11
N ARG A 2 -31.03 -9.30 8.90
CA ARG A 2 -30.04 -8.23 8.68
C ARG A 2 -30.74 -6.87 8.74
N PRO A 3 -30.16 -5.86 9.41
CA PRO A 3 -30.76 -4.53 9.45
C PRO A 3 -30.88 -3.94 8.02
N PRO A 4 -31.90 -3.15 7.74
CA PRO A 4 -32.09 -2.50 6.45
C PRO A 4 -30.90 -1.60 6.11
N ASP A 5 -30.52 -1.50 4.82
CA ASP A 5 -29.32 -0.80 4.33
C ASP A 5 -29.20 0.65 4.83
N VAL A 6 -30.33 1.33 5.04
CA VAL A 6 -30.36 2.71 5.58
C VAL A 6 -29.82 2.74 7.02
N ALA A 7 -30.17 1.76 7.86
CA ALA A 7 -29.67 1.70 9.23
C ALA A 7 -28.19 1.37 9.31
N ARG A 8 -27.70 0.50 8.41
CA ARG A 8 -26.26 0.19 8.28
C ARG A 8 -25.47 1.41 7.84
N ARG A 9 -25.99 2.17 6.89
CA ARG A 9 -25.35 3.39 6.41
C ARG A 9 -25.30 4.48 7.47
N ALA A 10 -26.39 4.70 8.20
CA ALA A 10 -26.42 5.63 9.33
C ALA A 10 -25.42 5.22 10.42
N PHE A 11 -25.29 3.92 10.70
CA PHE A 11 -24.33 3.40 11.66
C PHE A 11 -22.87 3.62 11.21
N ARG A 12 -22.56 3.42 9.93
CA ARG A 12 -21.21 3.66 9.38
C ARG A 12 -20.79 5.13 9.46
N ASN A 13 -21.74 6.06 9.43
CA ASN A 13 -21.47 7.50 9.53
C ASN A 13 -21.32 7.99 10.97
N LEU A 14 -21.43 7.11 11.97
CA LEU A 14 -21.15 7.48 13.36
C LEU A 14 -19.64 7.56 13.61
N PRO A 15 -19.19 8.45 14.51
CA PRO A 15 -17.78 8.47 14.93
C PRO A 15 -17.31 7.08 15.39
N PRO A 16 -16.04 6.69 15.09
CA PRO A 16 -15.52 5.35 15.40
C PRO A 16 -15.73 4.93 16.85
N THR A 17 -15.49 5.82 17.80
CA THR A 17 -15.68 5.58 19.23
C THR A 17 -17.13 5.27 19.59
N VAL A 18 -18.09 5.95 18.97
CA VAL A 18 -19.53 5.71 19.19
C VAL A 18 -19.95 4.36 18.60
N ARG A 19 -19.45 4.02 17.42
CA ARG A 19 -19.69 2.70 16.81
C ARG A 19 -19.18 1.57 17.68
N THR A 20 -17.94 1.66 18.15
CA THR A 20 -17.33 0.66 19.02
C THR A 20 -18.15 0.45 20.29
N VAL A 21 -18.60 1.52 20.95
CA VAL A 21 -19.45 1.43 22.14
C VAL A 21 -20.79 0.74 21.83
N LEU A 22 -21.42 1.11 20.71
CA LEU A 22 -22.71 0.51 20.33
C LEU A 22 -22.58 -0.97 19.95
N LEU A 23 -21.51 -1.37 19.28
CA LEU A 23 -21.24 -2.77 18.94
C LEU A 23 -20.99 -3.60 20.18
N HIS A 24 -20.20 -3.12 21.13
CA HIS A 24 -19.98 -3.80 22.40
C HIS A 24 -21.28 -3.93 23.23
N ALA A 25 -22.10 -2.87 23.26
CA ALA A 25 -23.37 -2.88 23.98
C ALA A 25 -24.39 -3.86 23.40
N ARG A 26 -24.30 -4.20 22.11
CA ARG A 26 -25.18 -5.16 21.43
C ARG A 26 -24.67 -6.60 21.45
N GLY A 27 -23.42 -6.82 21.90
CA GLY A 27 -22.77 -8.12 21.74
C GLY A 27 -22.42 -8.49 20.29
N ASP A 28 -22.69 -7.59 19.34
CA ASP A 28 -22.43 -7.75 17.90
C ASP A 28 -21.14 -6.99 17.55
N TYR A 29 -20.00 -7.57 17.85
CA TYR A 29 -18.73 -7.00 17.44
C TYR A 29 -18.37 -7.44 16.03
N ALA A 30 -18.46 -6.52 15.07
CA ALA A 30 -17.93 -6.67 13.72
C ALA A 30 -16.60 -5.89 13.62
N PRO A 31 -15.43 -6.55 13.74
CA PRO A 31 -14.13 -5.87 13.78
C PRO A 31 -13.85 -5.01 12.56
N TRP A 32 -14.39 -5.38 11.40
CA TRP A 32 -14.26 -4.65 10.14
C TRP A 32 -15.11 -3.37 10.06
N GLU A 33 -16.08 -3.18 10.94
CA GLU A 33 -16.89 -1.96 11.03
C GLU A 33 -16.29 -0.92 12.00
N GLY A 34 -15.28 -1.31 12.77
CA GLY A 34 -14.62 -0.45 13.75
C GLY A 34 -13.52 0.41 13.14
N GLY A 35 -13.39 1.65 13.58
CA GLY A 35 -12.19 2.45 13.35
C GLY A 35 -12.14 3.29 12.07
N PHE A 36 -13.09 3.20 11.14
CA PHE A 36 -13.11 4.05 9.94
C PHE A 36 -14.25 5.08 9.99
N ASP A 37 -13.93 6.32 9.70
CA ASP A 37 -14.91 7.38 9.49
C ASP A 37 -15.23 7.48 7.99
N PHE A 38 -16.46 7.11 7.63
CA PHE A 38 -16.95 7.14 6.26
C PHE A 38 -17.46 8.52 5.82
N THR A 39 -17.33 9.55 6.65
CA THR A 39 -17.77 10.89 6.32
C THR A 39 -16.71 11.61 5.50
N PRO A 40 -16.91 11.84 4.19
CA PRO A 40 -15.94 12.57 3.40
C PRO A 40 -15.88 14.05 3.85
N PRO A 41 -14.75 14.73 3.62
CA PRO A 41 -14.59 16.12 3.98
C PRO A 41 -15.58 17.02 3.24
N VAL A 42 -15.96 18.13 3.86
CA VAL A 42 -16.78 19.15 3.20
C VAL A 42 -15.94 19.85 2.14
N LEU A 43 -16.50 20.01 0.95
CA LEU A 43 -15.83 20.69 -0.16
C LEU A 43 -15.66 22.18 0.15
N GLY A 44 -14.47 22.69 -0.12
CA GLY A 44 -14.15 24.11 -0.08
C GLY A 44 -14.66 24.85 -1.32
N ARG A 45 -14.51 26.17 -1.30
CA ARG A 45 -14.92 27.00 -2.43
C ARG A 45 -14.05 26.70 -3.66
N GLY A 46 -14.67 26.33 -4.77
CA GLY A 46 -13.98 25.99 -6.02
C GLY A 46 -13.45 24.58 -6.09
N GLU A 47 -13.71 23.76 -5.08
CA GLU A 47 -13.38 22.34 -5.08
C GLU A 47 -14.52 21.51 -5.69
N ALA A 48 -14.14 20.45 -6.36
CA ALA A 48 -15.03 19.37 -6.81
C ALA A 48 -14.45 18.03 -6.38
N ALA A 49 -15.30 17.10 -5.98
CA ALA A 49 -14.88 15.73 -5.66
C ALA A 49 -15.10 14.79 -6.86
N GLY A 50 -14.24 13.78 -6.98
CA GLY A 50 -14.31 12.77 -8.03
C GLY A 50 -13.44 11.57 -7.71
N PRO A 51 -13.26 10.60 -8.63
CA PRO A 51 -12.33 9.50 -8.44
C PRO A 51 -10.90 10.03 -8.24
N PRO A 52 -10.03 9.33 -7.52
CA PRO A 52 -8.61 9.69 -7.47
C PRO A 52 -7.96 9.59 -8.85
N ASP A 53 -7.02 10.47 -9.14
CA ASP A 53 -6.21 10.41 -10.36
C ASP A 53 -5.07 9.40 -10.21
N PHE A 54 -4.57 9.22 -8.98
CA PHE A 54 -3.57 8.20 -8.67
C PHE A 54 -3.83 7.54 -7.31
N VAL A 55 -3.44 6.27 -7.20
CA VAL A 55 -3.49 5.51 -5.95
C VAL A 55 -2.20 4.73 -5.73
N GLY A 56 -1.47 5.09 -4.69
CA GLY A 56 -0.37 4.27 -4.20
C GLY A 56 -0.90 3.11 -3.36
N VAL A 57 -0.78 1.90 -3.87
CA VAL A 57 -1.34 0.71 -3.23
C VAL A 57 -0.35 -0.01 -2.31
N GLY A 58 0.94 0.22 -2.46
CA GLY A 58 1.96 -0.52 -1.72
C GLY A 58 3.39 0.03 -1.86
N VAL A 59 4.32 -0.61 -1.15
CA VAL A 59 4.13 -1.60 -0.12
C VAL A 59 4.44 -1.02 1.25
N GLN A 60 3.82 -1.54 2.28
CA GLN A 60 4.06 -1.07 3.64
C GLN A 60 5.56 -1.18 4.01
N LYS A 61 6.12 -0.12 4.58
CA LYS A 61 7.54 -0.02 5.02
C LYS A 61 8.58 0.06 3.89
N ALA A 62 8.16 0.44 2.69
CA ALA A 62 9.03 0.72 1.55
C ALA A 62 9.35 2.22 1.33
N GLY A 63 9.04 3.09 2.29
CA GLY A 63 9.31 4.53 2.13
C GLY A 63 8.19 5.31 1.43
N THR A 64 7.00 4.75 1.36
CA THR A 64 5.84 5.35 0.68
C THR A 64 5.44 6.73 1.19
N SER A 65 5.65 7.04 2.48
CA SER A 65 5.40 8.38 3.01
C SER A 65 6.37 9.41 2.45
N TRP A 66 7.66 9.05 2.35
CA TRP A 66 8.67 9.92 1.74
C TRP A 66 8.34 10.20 0.27
N TRP A 67 7.97 9.15 -0.50
CA TRP A 67 7.68 9.30 -1.92
C TRP A 67 6.39 10.09 -2.17
N TYR A 68 5.36 9.82 -1.36
CA TYR A 68 4.11 10.59 -1.42
C TYR A 68 4.32 12.08 -1.14
N GLU A 69 5.10 12.44 -0.11
CA GLU A 69 5.40 13.84 0.19
C GLU A 69 6.12 14.56 -0.95
N LEU A 70 6.97 13.85 -1.72
CA LEU A 70 7.60 14.41 -2.92
C LEU A 70 6.58 14.61 -4.05
N ILE A 71 5.62 13.71 -4.19
CA ILE A 71 4.56 13.83 -5.20
C ILE A 71 3.64 15.02 -4.88
N VAL A 72 3.18 15.15 -3.64
CA VAL A 72 2.23 16.20 -3.27
C VAL A 72 2.85 17.60 -3.13
N GLU A 73 4.18 17.70 -3.10
CA GLU A 73 4.88 18.99 -3.23
C GLU A 73 4.74 19.60 -4.63
N HIS A 74 4.34 18.80 -5.63
CA HIS A 74 4.15 19.26 -6.99
C HIS A 74 2.95 20.23 -7.09
N PRO A 75 3.10 21.43 -7.72
CA PRO A 75 2.04 22.45 -7.77
C PRO A 75 0.72 22.00 -8.44
N GLN A 76 0.79 21.02 -9.32
CA GLN A 76 -0.41 20.44 -9.98
C GLN A 76 -1.06 19.32 -9.15
N VAL A 77 -0.50 18.95 -7.98
CA VAL A 77 -1.11 17.97 -7.09
C VAL A 77 -1.85 18.68 -5.96
N PHE A 78 -3.13 18.44 -5.86
CA PHE A 78 -3.97 19.03 -4.84
C PHE A 78 -4.01 18.12 -3.61
N GLU A 79 -3.61 18.66 -2.47
CA GLU A 79 -3.66 17.99 -1.18
C GLU A 79 -4.30 18.90 -0.14
N ARG A 80 -5.02 18.31 0.80
CA ARG A 80 -5.58 19.01 1.96
C ARG A 80 -5.00 18.42 3.25
N PRO A 81 -4.50 19.26 4.17
CA PRO A 81 -3.91 18.81 5.43
C PRO A 81 -4.89 18.08 6.38
N ASP A 82 -6.19 18.32 6.23
CA ASP A 82 -7.24 17.66 7.01
C ASP A 82 -7.64 16.27 6.47
N ILE A 83 -7.07 15.87 5.34
CA ILE A 83 -7.34 14.57 4.73
C ILE A 83 -6.09 13.69 4.88
N PRO A 84 -6.17 12.52 5.54
CA PRO A 84 -5.01 11.67 5.73
C PRO A 84 -4.50 11.09 4.41
N LYS A 85 -3.17 10.93 4.26
CA LYS A 85 -2.53 10.27 3.13
C LYS A 85 -3.10 8.86 2.90
N GLU A 86 -3.26 8.10 3.96
CA GLU A 86 -3.77 6.71 3.95
C GLU A 86 -5.26 6.74 4.26
N ARG A 87 -6.09 6.54 3.24
CA ARG A 87 -7.56 6.56 3.41
C ARG A 87 -8.06 5.28 4.08
N HIS A 88 -7.41 4.14 3.85
CA HIS A 88 -7.86 2.81 4.30
C HIS A 88 -9.32 2.49 3.94
N TYR A 89 -9.91 3.24 3.02
CA TYR A 89 -11.33 3.15 2.69
C TYR A 89 -11.68 1.76 2.16
N LEU A 90 -10.98 1.29 1.14
CA LEU A 90 -11.25 0.01 0.50
C LEU A 90 -10.90 -1.19 1.39
N SER A 91 -10.04 -1.00 2.39
CA SER A 91 -9.70 -2.05 3.36
C SER A 91 -10.91 -2.56 4.16
N GLN A 92 -11.94 -1.72 4.32
CA GLN A 92 -13.13 -2.02 5.13
C GLN A 92 -14.13 -2.96 4.44
N PHE A 93 -14.00 -3.18 3.14
CA PHE A 93 -15.01 -3.89 2.35
C PHE A 93 -14.66 -5.35 2.05
N CYS A 94 -13.81 -5.99 2.85
CA CYS A 94 -13.49 -7.42 2.64
C CYS A 94 -14.70 -8.34 2.74
N VAL A 95 -15.69 -8.00 3.53
CA VAL A 95 -16.94 -8.77 3.73
C VAL A 95 -18.20 -7.90 3.65
N GLU A 96 -18.05 -6.60 3.55
CA GLU A 96 -19.15 -5.65 3.43
C GLU A 96 -19.48 -5.39 1.95
N PRO A 97 -20.76 -5.11 1.64
CA PRO A 97 -21.15 -4.76 0.28
C PRO A 97 -20.43 -3.50 -0.19
N PHE A 98 -19.99 -3.51 -1.43
CA PHE A 98 -19.46 -2.36 -2.13
C PHE A 98 -20.27 -2.13 -3.41
N GLY A 99 -20.64 -0.90 -3.68
CA GLY A 99 -21.47 -0.57 -4.83
C GLY A 99 -21.53 0.94 -5.07
N PRO A 100 -22.47 1.43 -5.89
CA PRO A 100 -22.48 2.82 -6.34
C PRO A 100 -22.55 3.88 -5.22
N ALA A 101 -23.06 3.53 -4.04
CA ALA A 101 -23.10 4.44 -2.92
C ALA A 101 -21.74 4.57 -2.24
N GLU A 102 -21.04 3.44 -2.08
CA GLU A 102 -19.70 3.36 -1.52
C GLU A 102 -18.69 3.98 -2.49
N VAL A 103 -18.84 3.77 -3.79
CA VAL A 103 -18.04 4.44 -4.83
C VAL A 103 -18.19 5.96 -4.74
N ARG A 104 -19.40 6.50 -4.68
CA ARG A 104 -19.62 7.96 -4.51
C ARG A 104 -19.04 8.47 -3.20
N ASN A 105 -19.13 7.71 -2.13
CA ASN A 105 -18.53 8.08 -0.85
C ASN A 105 -17.01 8.10 -0.93
N TYR A 106 -16.39 7.10 -1.59
CA TYR A 106 -14.95 7.07 -1.85
C TYR A 106 -14.50 8.29 -2.64
N HIS A 107 -15.22 8.66 -3.72
CA HIS A 107 -14.92 9.85 -4.51
C HIS A 107 -14.94 11.14 -3.69
N GLY A 108 -15.80 11.22 -2.67
CA GLY A 108 -15.88 12.36 -1.76
C GLY A 108 -14.58 12.65 -0.99
N TRP A 109 -13.68 11.67 -0.91
CA TRP A 109 -12.39 11.81 -0.24
C TRP A 109 -11.29 12.44 -1.13
N PHE A 110 -11.61 12.76 -2.38
CA PHE A 110 -10.65 13.30 -3.34
C PHE A 110 -11.13 14.64 -3.91
N PRO A 111 -11.24 15.68 -3.05
CA PRO A 111 -11.48 17.04 -3.51
C PRO A 111 -10.27 17.52 -4.31
N ARG A 112 -10.54 18.37 -5.31
CA ARG A 112 -9.51 19.04 -6.11
C ARG A 112 -10.04 20.35 -6.68
N THR A 113 -9.14 21.26 -7.04
CA THR A 113 -9.44 22.45 -7.83
C THR A 113 -9.25 22.15 -9.32
N ALA A 114 -9.81 22.98 -10.17
CA ALA A 114 -9.66 22.82 -11.62
C ALA A 114 -8.20 22.85 -12.06
N GLY A 115 -7.81 21.87 -12.91
CA GLY A 115 -6.45 21.76 -13.43
C GLY A 115 -5.44 21.09 -12.48
N THR A 116 -5.91 20.53 -11.36
CA THR A 116 -5.04 19.73 -10.47
C THR A 116 -5.49 18.28 -10.40
N VAL A 117 -4.55 17.39 -10.06
CA VAL A 117 -4.78 15.98 -9.76
C VAL A 117 -4.75 15.73 -8.25
N THR A 118 -5.39 14.67 -7.79
CA THR A 118 -5.37 14.27 -6.37
C THR A 118 -5.34 12.75 -6.25
N GLY A 119 -4.82 12.26 -5.12
CA GLY A 119 -4.75 10.82 -4.88
C GLY A 119 -4.50 10.46 -3.43
N GLU A 120 -4.19 9.20 -3.22
CA GLU A 120 -3.83 8.66 -1.90
C GLU A 120 -2.66 7.70 -1.99
N TRP A 121 -2.12 7.31 -0.84
CA TRP A 121 -1.21 6.17 -0.75
C TRP A 121 -1.50 5.36 0.51
N THR A 122 -2.29 4.30 0.36
CA THR A 122 -2.59 3.33 1.41
C THR A 122 -1.80 2.04 1.16
N PRO A 123 -0.67 1.82 1.84
CA PRO A 123 0.27 0.75 1.48
C PRO A 123 -0.26 -0.67 1.72
N ASP A 124 -1.30 -0.82 2.53
CA ASP A 124 -1.91 -2.12 2.85
C ASP A 124 -2.76 -2.66 1.70
N TYR A 125 -3.22 -1.79 0.80
CA TYR A 125 -4.06 -2.14 -0.34
C TYR A 125 -3.43 -3.23 -1.20
N PHE A 126 -2.12 -3.18 -1.38
CA PHE A 126 -1.38 -4.13 -2.22
C PHE A 126 -1.57 -5.59 -1.82
N ALA A 127 -1.60 -5.87 -0.51
CA ALA A 127 -1.68 -7.22 0.02
C ALA A 127 -3.11 -7.66 0.41
N TYR A 128 -4.12 -6.89 0.04
CA TYR A 128 -5.53 -7.21 0.26
C TYR A 128 -6.20 -7.63 -1.05
N PRO A 129 -6.51 -8.93 -1.23
CA PRO A 129 -6.98 -9.47 -2.53
C PRO A 129 -8.31 -8.89 -3.02
N TRP A 130 -9.11 -8.32 -2.12
CA TRP A 130 -10.38 -7.67 -2.46
C TRP A 130 -10.22 -6.22 -2.93
N VAL A 131 -9.07 -5.56 -2.67
CA VAL A 131 -8.91 -4.14 -2.98
C VAL A 131 -8.78 -3.89 -4.48
N ALA A 132 -8.00 -4.70 -5.21
CA ALA A 132 -7.82 -4.48 -6.65
C ALA A 132 -9.13 -4.43 -7.44
N PRO A 133 -10.09 -5.38 -7.30
CA PRO A 133 -11.39 -5.28 -7.98
C PRO A 133 -12.23 -4.10 -7.50
N LEU A 134 -12.23 -3.75 -6.21
CA LEU A 134 -12.98 -2.61 -5.70
C LEU A 134 -12.41 -1.28 -6.19
N LEU A 135 -11.09 -1.20 -6.29
CA LEU A 135 -10.42 -0.01 -6.83
C LEU A 135 -10.70 0.16 -8.32
N ALA A 136 -10.69 -0.94 -9.09
CA ALA A 136 -11.04 -0.90 -10.50
C ALA A 136 -12.50 -0.49 -10.75
N GLU A 137 -13.43 -0.85 -9.84
CA GLU A 137 -14.81 -0.38 -9.88
C GLU A 137 -14.92 1.11 -9.52
N ALA A 138 -14.18 1.54 -8.49
CA ALA A 138 -14.27 2.91 -7.98
C ALA A 138 -13.48 3.94 -8.81
N ALA A 139 -12.35 3.54 -9.37
CA ALA A 139 -11.42 4.44 -10.07
C ALA A 139 -10.69 3.69 -11.22
N PRO A 140 -11.41 3.28 -12.29
CA PRO A 140 -10.85 2.49 -13.37
C PRO A 140 -9.72 3.18 -14.13
N GLU A 141 -9.70 4.52 -14.15
CA GLU A 141 -8.69 5.33 -14.83
C GLU A 141 -7.53 5.77 -13.93
N ALA A 142 -7.58 5.44 -12.63
CA ALA A 142 -6.55 5.85 -11.68
C ALA A 142 -5.19 5.23 -12.04
N LYS A 143 -4.15 6.04 -12.00
CA LYS A 143 -2.76 5.57 -12.12
C LYS A 143 -2.31 4.94 -10.82
N ILE A 144 -1.78 3.73 -10.90
CA ILE A 144 -1.44 2.92 -9.74
C ILE A 144 0.06 2.98 -9.47
N LEU A 145 0.43 3.29 -8.23
CA LEU A 145 1.82 3.38 -7.80
C LEU A 145 2.15 2.24 -6.83
N VAL A 146 3.25 1.56 -7.08
CA VAL A 146 3.80 0.50 -6.23
C VAL A 146 5.27 0.79 -5.98
N LEU A 147 5.65 1.00 -4.72
CA LEU A 147 7.05 1.16 -4.32
C LEU A 147 7.50 -0.09 -3.58
N LEU A 148 8.32 -0.90 -4.23
CA LEU A 148 8.87 -2.15 -3.69
C LEU A 148 10.14 -1.87 -2.87
N ARG A 149 10.49 -2.80 -2.00
CA ARG A 149 11.71 -2.80 -1.21
C ARG A 149 12.16 -4.24 -1.03
N ASP A 150 13.47 -4.49 -0.78
CA ASP A 150 13.94 -5.80 -0.34
C ASP A 150 12.98 -6.38 0.72
N PRO A 151 12.33 -7.54 0.45
CA PRO A 151 11.25 -8.04 1.29
C PRO A 151 11.71 -8.42 2.71
N VAL A 152 12.98 -8.80 2.90
CA VAL A 152 13.55 -9.08 4.22
C VAL A 152 13.76 -7.77 4.99
N ASP A 153 14.28 -6.75 4.35
CA ASP A 153 14.46 -5.43 4.96
C ASP A 153 13.13 -4.74 5.26
N ARG A 154 12.12 -4.93 4.40
CA ARG A 154 10.75 -4.48 4.62
C ARG A 154 10.15 -5.17 5.85
N PHE A 155 10.27 -6.51 5.94
CA PHE A 155 9.82 -7.29 7.09
C PHE A 155 10.45 -6.79 8.40
N ARG A 156 11.77 -6.65 8.42
CA ARG A 156 12.53 -6.11 9.56
C ARG A 156 12.05 -4.71 9.97
N SER A 157 11.78 -3.84 8.98
CA SER A 157 11.23 -2.50 9.21
C SER A 157 9.81 -2.55 9.80
N GLY A 158 8.98 -3.47 9.36
CA GLY A 158 7.62 -3.70 9.86
C GLY A 158 7.60 -4.11 11.33
N LEU A 159 8.40 -5.09 11.69
CA LEU A 159 8.54 -5.52 13.09
C LEU A 159 9.10 -4.41 13.99
N THR A 160 10.11 -3.65 13.50
CA THR A 160 10.68 -2.51 14.23
C THR A 160 9.61 -1.45 14.52
N PHE A 161 8.77 -1.14 13.53
CA PHE A 161 7.68 -0.18 13.69
C PHE A 161 6.65 -0.66 14.72
N ARG A 162 6.20 -1.92 14.65
CA ARG A 162 5.26 -2.49 15.61
C ARG A 162 5.80 -2.46 17.04
N ARG A 163 7.09 -2.82 17.23
CA ARG A 163 7.74 -2.72 18.54
C ARG A 163 7.69 -1.31 19.12
N ARG A 164 7.92 -0.29 18.28
CA ARG A 164 7.88 1.12 18.71
C ARG A 164 6.47 1.58 19.09
N MET A 165 5.45 1.06 18.42
CA MET A 165 4.05 1.32 18.73
C MET A 165 3.56 0.55 19.96
N GLY A 166 4.43 -0.21 20.64
CA GLY A 166 4.04 -1.05 21.76
C GLY A 166 3.15 -2.24 21.38
N ALA A 167 3.02 -2.53 20.08
CA ALA A 167 2.18 -3.60 19.61
C ALA A 167 2.89 -4.96 19.74
N PRO A 168 2.23 -6.01 20.27
CA PRO A 168 2.85 -7.31 20.47
C PRO A 168 3.22 -7.97 19.13
N HIS A 169 4.30 -8.74 19.15
CA HIS A 169 4.66 -9.64 18.06
C HIS A 169 4.03 -11.01 18.35
N THR A 170 2.87 -11.24 17.78
CA THR A 170 2.21 -12.56 17.82
C THR A 170 2.55 -13.34 16.54
N SER A 171 2.33 -14.66 16.55
CA SER A 171 2.47 -15.48 15.34
C SER A 171 1.63 -14.94 14.16
N VAL A 172 0.43 -14.45 14.43
CA VAL A 172 -0.45 -13.86 13.44
C VAL A 172 0.15 -12.59 12.82
N THR A 173 0.67 -11.69 13.65
CA THR A 173 1.25 -10.43 13.17
C THR A 173 2.58 -10.62 12.44
N VAL A 174 3.34 -11.64 12.82
CA VAL A 174 4.56 -12.05 12.10
C VAL A 174 4.21 -12.67 10.76
N ALA A 175 3.24 -13.59 10.73
CA ALA A 175 2.75 -14.21 9.49
C ALA A 175 2.19 -13.17 8.51
N ASP A 176 1.42 -12.18 9.01
CA ASP A 176 0.95 -11.08 8.17
C ASP A 176 2.10 -10.24 7.62
N ALA A 177 3.10 -9.94 8.44
CA ALA A 177 4.30 -9.25 7.98
C ALA A 177 5.08 -10.04 6.92
N VAL A 178 5.13 -11.37 7.01
CA VAL A 178 5.71 -12.23 5.96
C VAL A 178 4.85 -12.17 4.69
N ARG A 179 3.53 -12.37 4.81
CA ARG A 179 2.58 -12.39 3.69
C ARG A 179 2.68 -11.14 2.80
N GLN A 180 2.90 -9.98 3.39
CA GLN A 180 3.04 -8.72 2.68
C GLN A 180 4.30 -8.63 1.81
N GLY A 181 5.26 -9.53 1.95
CA GLY A 181 6.49 -9.58 1.14
C GLY A 181 6.40 -10.43 -0.12
N PHE A 182 5.30 -11.13 -0.36
CA PHE A 182 5.08 -11.91 -1.60
C PHE A 182 4.59 -11.00 -2.73
N TYR A 183 5.49 -10.24 -3.31
CA TYR A 183 5.16 -9.16 -4.24
C TYR A 183 4.66 -9.64 -5.59
N ALA A 184 5.24 -10.70 -6.14
CA ALA A 184 4.82 -11.24 -7.43
C ALA A 184 3.35 -11.67 -7.39
N ARG A 185 2.96 -12.34 -6.31
CA ARG A 185 1.57 -12.77 -6.08
C ARG A 185 0.59 -11.59 -6.10
N TRP A 186 0.91 -10.52 -5.39
CA TRP A 186 0.02 -9.36 -5.26
C TRP A 186 0.04 -8.50 -6.51
N LEU A 187 1.18 -8.36 -7.16
CA LEU A 187 1.30 -7.63 -8.42
C LEU A 187 0.55 -8.36 -9.57
N ALA A 188 0.67 -9.68 -9.64
CA ALA A 188 -0.11 -10.47 -10.59
C ALA A 188 -1.62 -10.25 -10.39
N ARG A 189 -2.07 -10.25 -9.13
CA ARG A 189 -3.48 -9.94 -8.81
C ARG A 189 -3.88 -8.52 -9.23
N LEU A 190 -3.01 -7.53 -9.07
CA LEU A 190 -3.27 -6.16 -9.50
C LEU A 190 -3.41 -6.08 -11.03
N TYR A 191 -2.56 -6.79 -11.76
CA TYR A 191 -2.59 -6.83 -13.24
C TYR A 191 -3.82 -7.54 -13.83
N GLU A 192 -4.59 -8.29 -13.04
CA GLU A 192 -5.90 -8.82 -13.48
C GLU A 192 -6.94 -7.69 -13.67
N PHE A 193 -6.75 -6.54 -13.03
CA PHE A 193 -7.70 -5.43 -13.01
C PHE A 193 -7.18 -4.15 -13.67
N PHE A 194 -5.85 -3.97 -13.70
CA PHE A 194 -5.20 -2.79 -14.26
C PHE A 194 -4.14 -3.22 -15.28
N PRO A 195 -4.15 -2.68 -16.50
CA PRO A 195 -3.10 -2.98 -17.47
C PRO A 195 -1.74 -2.49 -16.97
N ALA A 196 -0.66 -3.14 -17.38
CA ALA A 196 0.69 -2.80 -16.93
C ALA A 196 1.08 -1.33 -17.23
N SER A 197 0.52 -0.74 -18.29
CA SER A 197 0.71 0.68 -18.63
C SER A 197 0.08 1.65 -17.62
N GLN A 198 -0.83 1.17 -16.78
CA GLN A 198 -1.50 1.95 -15.75
C GLN A 198 -0.88 1.73 -14.36
N VAL A 199 0.18 0.91 -14.25
CA VAL A 199 0.84 0.56 -12.99
C VAL A 199 2.32 0.92 -13.07
N LEU A 200 2.77 1.88 -12.27
CA LEU A 200 4.18 2.19 -12.10
C LEU A 200 4.74 1.43 -10.91
N VAL A 201 5.68 0.52 -11.18
CA VAL A 201 6.41 -0.22 -10.14
C VAL A 201 7.80 0.38 -10.01
N GLN A 202 8.13 0.90 -8.84
CA GLN A 202 9.43 1.46 -8.52
C GLN A 202 10.11 0.69 -7.39
N GLN A 203 11.42 0.80 -7.30
CA GLN A 203 12.24 0.14 -6.29
C GLN A 203 12.80 1.17 -5.32
N TYR A 204 12.49 1.03 -4.03
CA TYR A 204 12.91 1.96 -2.96
C TYR A 204 14.42 2.23 -2.98
N GLU A 205 15.24 1.19 -3.17
CA GLU A 205 16.69 1.30 -3.19
C GLU A 205 17.13 2.15 -4.38
N ARG A 206 16.52 2.00 -5.55
CA ARG A 206 16.79 2.84 -6.73
C ARG A 206 16.34 4.28 -6.50
N CYS A 207 15.18 4.49 -5.89
CA CYS A 207 14.72 5.83 -5.49
C CYS A 207 15.68 6.50 -4.48
N ARG A 208 16.35 5.72 -3.61
CA ARG A 208 17.35 6.25 -2.68
C ARG A 208 18.67 6.61 -3.37
N ILE A 209 19.05 5.90 -4.42
CA ILE A 209 20.26 6.16 -5.21
C ILE A 209 20.05 7.38 -6.11
N ASP A 210 19.00 7.36 -6.89
CA ASP A 210 18.62 8.41 -7.86
C ASP A 210 17.20 8.93 -7.62
N PRO A 211 16.97 9.72 -6.56
CA PRO A 211 15.64 10.23 -6.27
C PRO A 211 15.13 11.21 -7.33
N ALA A 212 16.00 11.94 -8.01
CA ALA A 212 15.60 12.90 -9.03
C ALA A 212 15.05 12.18 -10.28
N GLY A 213 15.82 11.28 -10.88
CA GLY A 213 15.38 10.56 -12.08
C GLY A 213 14.17 9.66 -11.82
N GLN A 214 14.07 9.04 -10.63
CA GLN A 214 12.90 8.23 -10.29
C GLN A 214 11.65 9.08 -10.05
N LEU A 215 11.79 10.30 -9.56
CA LEU A 215 10.67 11.22 -9.36
C LEU A 215 10.23 11.84 -10.69
N GLU A 216 11.16 12.18 -11.58
CA GLU A 216 10.86 12.60 -12.96
C GLU A 216 10.02 11.53 -13.68
N ALA A 217 10.42 10.25 -13.58
CA ALA A 217 9.61 9.13 -14.13
C ALA A 217 8.24 9.00 -13.46
N THR A 218 8.12 9.34 -12.16
CA THR A 218 6.82 9.36 -11.48
C THR A 218 5.94 10.48 -12.02
N TYR A 219 6.48 11.68 -12.22
CA TYR A 219 5.72 12.81 -12.78
C TYR A 219 5.30 12.56 -14.23
N GLU A 220 6.19 12.01 -15.06
CA GLU A 220 5.85 11.59 -16.41
C GLU A 220 4.70 10.58 -16.41
N PHE A 221 4.78 9.56 -15.57
CA PHE A 221 3.72 8.57 -15.43
C PHE A 221 2.38 9.19 -14.97
N LEU A 222 2.43 10.18 -14.08
CA LEU A 222 1.25 10.90 -13.60
C LEU A 222 0.77 12.00 -14.57
N GLU A 223 1.46 12.19 -15.68
CA GLU A 223 1.17 13.26 -16.69
C GLU A 223 1.27 14.66 -16.09
N LEU A 224 2.19 14.83 -15.16
CA LEU A 224 2.51 16.11 -14.53
C LEU A 224 3.67 16.77 -15.26
N GLU A 225 3.74 18.10 -15.18
CA GLU A 225 4.90 18.85 -15.65
C GLU A 225 6.14 18.49 -14.82
N GLN A 226 7.33 18.76 -15.35
CA GLN A 226 8.56 18.53 -14.61
C GLN A 226 8.68 19.54 -13.46
N TYR A 227 8.90 19.03 -12.27
CA TYR A 227 9.05 19.81 -11.04
C TYR A 227 10.21 19.28 -10.21
N ARG A 228 10.89 20.18 -9.51
CA ARG A 228 12.00 19.80 -8.63
C ARG A 228 11.69 20.19 -7.20
N PRO A 229 11.37 19.25 -6.31
CA PRO A 229 11.20 19.50 -4.89
C PRO A 229 12.45 20.11 -4.24
N THR A 230 12.23 20.87 -3.18
CA THR A 230 13.30 21.55 -2.44
C THR A 230 14.26 20.58 -1.78
N GLU A 231 13.75 19.46 -1.26
CA GLU A 231 14.56 18.47 -0.56
C GLU A 231 14.16 17.04 -0.95
N LEU A 232 14.91 16.48 -1.90
CA LEU A 232 14.66 15.13 -2.42
C LEU A 232 14.94 14.00 -1.42
N ARG A 233 15.87 14.20 -0.48
CA ARG A 233 16.32 13.16 0.47
C ARG A 233 15.82 13.39 1.90
N ARG A 234 14.66 14.07 2.05
CA ARG A 234 14.07 14.31 3.36
C ARG A 234 13.85 13.02 4.13
N GLU A 235 14.06 13.08 5.42
CA GLU A 235 13.81 11.95 6.31
C GLU A 235 12.36 11.97 6.81
N VAL A 236 11.54 11.04 6.32
CA VAL A 236 10.14 10.90 6.72
C VAL A 236 9.98 9.62 7.51
N ASN A 237 9.39 9.72 8.70
CA ASN A 237 9.12 8.57 9.57
C ASN A 237 10.35 7.70 9.89
N VAL A 238 11.52 8.31 9.98
CA VAL A 238 12.76 7.59 10.32
C VAL A 238 12.65 6.99 11.71
N SER A 239 13.04 5.74 11.80
CA SER A 239 13.05 5.03 13.08
C SER A 239 14.16 5.56 13.98
N SER A 240 13.84 6.45 14.92
CA SER A 240 14.72 6.75 16.05
C SER A 240 14.81 5.51 16.95
N GLY A 241 15.97 4.91 17.08
CA GLY A 241 16.21 3.66 17.81
C GLY A 241 16.59 2.51 16.87
N GLY A 242 17.35 1.55 17.40
CA GLY A 242 17.89 0.43 16.62
C GLY A 242 16.80 -0.39 15.94
N LYS A 243 17.03 -0.77 14.71
CA LYS A 243 16.19 -1.76 14.01
C LYS A 243 16.24 -3.09 14.76
N ILE A 244 15.14 -3.86 14.71
CA ILE A 244 15.17 -5.25 15.17
C ILE A 244 16.27 -5.96 14.37
N ASP A 245 17.13 -6.66 15.08
CA ASP A 245 18.11 -7.52 14.45
C ASP A 245 17.50 -8.90 14.20
N LEU A 246 17.75 -9.44 13.03
CA LEU A 246 17.39 -10.81 12.68
C LEU A 246 18.65 -11.65 12.82
N ASP A 247 18.60 -12.72 13.61
CA ASP A 247 19.66 -13.71 13.59
C ASP A 247 19.82 -14.30 12.17
N SER A 248 20.99 -14.86 11.87
CA SER A 248 21.29 -15.38 10.55
C SER A 248 20.28 -16.44 10.10
N GLY A 249 19.90 -17.35 11.00
CA GLY A 249 18.94 -18.41 10.67
C GLY A 249 17.53 -17.89 10.36
N ALA A 250 17.07 -16.84 11.04
CA ALA A 250 15.79 -16.19 10.70
C ALA A 250 15.86 -15.46 9.35
N ARG A 251 16.99 -14.79 9.08
CA ARG A 251 17.24 -14.15 7.80
C ARG A 251 17.25 -15.14 6.65
N ASP A 252 17.99 -16.24 6.79
CA ASP A 252 18.11 -17.26 5.74
C ASP A 252 16.76 -17.90 5.43
N ARG A 253 15.96 -18.22 6.45
CA ARG A 253 14.59 -18.72 6.26
C ARG A 253 13.67 -17.75 5.55
N LEU A 254 13.81 -16.44 5.78
CA LEU A 254 13.03 -15.44 5.05
C LEU A 254 13.48 -15.30 3.60
N ILE A 255 14.78 -15.37 3.32
CA ILE A 255 15.31 -15.38 1.96
C ILE A 255 14.77 -16.60 1.21
N GLU A 256 14.87 -17.78 1.80
CA GLU A 256 14.32 -19.03 1.22
C GLU A 256 12.80 -18.92 0.98
N CYS A 257 12.06 -18.37 1.96
CA CYS A 257 10.62 -18.18 1.87
C CYS A 257 10.19 -17.27 0.71
N TYR A 258 10.99 -16.25 0.39
CA TYR A 258 10.68 -15.29 -0.68
C TYR A 258 11.32 -15.64 -2.03
N ALA A 259 12.24 -16.59 -2.10
CA ALA A 259 13.08 -16.83 -3.27
C ALA A 259 12.26 -17.03 -4.57
N ASP A 260 11.26 -17.90 -4.53
CA ASP A 260 10.41 -18.18 -5.70
C ASP A 260 9.56 -16.96 -6.10
N ASP A 261 9.03 -16.23 -5.13
CA ASP A 261 8.24 -15.01 -5.40
C ASP A 261 9.11 -13.90 -5.97
N VAL A 262 10.34 -13.73 -5.47
CA VAL A 262 11.31 -12.75 -6.00
C VAL A 262 11.72 -13.12 -7.43
N ALA A 263 11.94 -14.40 -7.71
CA ALA A 263 12.23 -14.86 -9.06
C ALA A 263 11.06 -14.61 -10.02
N ALA A 264 9.83 -14.89 -9.59
CA ALA A 264 8.62 -14.59 -10.36
C ALA A 264 8.42 -13.07 -10.54
N LEU A 265 8.72 -12.28 -9.53
CA LEU A 265 8.64 -10.82 -9.60
C LEU A 265 9.58 -10.23 -10.65
N ALA A 266 10.81 -10.76 -10.76
CA ALA A 266 11.76 -10.32 -11.77
C ALA A 266 11.28 -10.58 -13.21
N GLN A 267 10.39 -11.56 -13.41
CA GLN A 267 9.74 -11.79 -14.70
C GLN A 267 8.59 -10.81 -14.96
N LEU A 268 7.86 -10.40 -13.90
CA LEU A 268 6.74 -9.48 -14.00
C LEU A 268 7.19 -8.02 -14.14
N VAL A 269 8.37 -7.67 -13.62
CA VAL A 269 8.91 -6.30 -13.57
C VAL A 269 10.28 -6.28 -14.25
N PRO A 270 10.36 -6.11 -15.58
CA PRO A 270 11.63 -6.16 -16.33
C PRO A 270 12.69 -5.15 -15.88
N GLY A 271 12.28 -4.05 -15.21
CA GLY A 271 13.18 -3.03 -14.69
C GLY A 271 13.68 -3.27 -13.25
N LEU A 272 13.26 -4.36 -12.60
CA LEU A 272 13.67 -4.69 -11.25
C LEU A 272 15.14 -5.10 -11.20
N ASP A 273 15.92 -4.42 -10.38
CA ASP A 273 17.35 -4.69 -10.22
C ASP A 273 17.61 -5.41 -8.88
N LEU A 274 17.70 -6.73 -8.93
CA LEU A 274 17.94 -7.56 -7.74
C LEU A 274 19.31 -7.31 -7.11
N SER A 275 20.27 -6.74 -7.83
CA SER A 275 21.58 -6.38 -7.27
C SER A 275 21.47 -5.29 -6.18
N LEU A 276 20.38 -4.53 -6.16
CA LEU A 276 20.08 -3.53 -5.14
C LEU A 276 19.46 -4.13 -3.87
N TRP A 277 19.04 -5.38 -3.90
CA TRP A 277 18.47 -6.08 -2.75
C TRP A 277 19.51 -6.96 -2.08
N SER A 278 20.09 -6.47 -0.99
CA SER A 278 21.22 -7.11 -0.30
C SER A 278 20.97 -8.55 0.17
N ASN A 279 19.71 -8.98 0.21
CA ASN A 279 19.30 -10.33 0.56
C ASN A 279 19.13 -11.24 -0.66
N PHE A 280 19.22 -10.71 -1.91
CA PHE A 280 18.95 -11.45 -3.16
C PHE A 280 19.99 -11.16 -4.26
N THR A 281 21.16 -10.62 -3.91
CA THR A 281 22.22 -10.28 -4.87
C THR A 281 22.84 -11.48 -5.59
N ASP A 282 22.94 -12.60 -4.88
CA ASP A 282 23.40 -13.84 -5.49
C ASP A 282 22.21 -14.51 -6.16
N GLY A 283 22.03 -14.22 -7.44
CA GLY A 283 20.92 -14.77 -8.22
C GLY A 283 20.74 -16.24 -7.90
N ALA A 284 19.52 -16.64 -7.57
CA ALA A 284 19.13 -17.99 -7.21
C ALA A 284 19.54 -19.03 -8.26
N THR A 285 20.82 -19.39 -8.30
CA THR A 285 21.39 -20.53 -8.98
C THR A 285 21.59 -21.65 -7.98
N THR A 286 20.49 -22.16 -7.41
CA THR A 286 20.47 -23.50 -6.83
C THR A 286 19.15 -24.18 -7.16
N SER A 287 18.84 -24.29 -8.46
CA SER A 287 17.98 -25.37 -8.92
C SER A 287 18.86 -26.58 -9.16
N GLY A 288 18.68 -27.64 -8.41
CA GLY A 288 19.20 -28.93 -8.80
C GLY A 288 20.14 -29.64 -7.83
N ALA A 289 19.72 -29.78 -6.59
CA ALA A 289 20.17 -31.01 -5.87
C ALA A 289 19.32 -32.19 -6.34
N SER A 290 19.77 -32.80 -7.40
CA SER A 290 19.35 -34.13 -7.84
C SER A 290 19.54 -35.10 -6.66
N THR A 291 18.48 -35.42 -5.95
CA THR A 291 18.44 -36.56 -5.06
C THR A 291 18.41 -37.83 -5.93
N SER A 292 19.60 -38.36 -6.29
CA SER A 292 19.75 -39.72 -6.68
C SER A 292 19.39 -40.60 -5.48
N ARG A 293 18.14 -41.06 -5.41
CA ARG A 293 17.78 -42.20 -4.56
C ARG A 293 18.44 -43.45 -5.15
N GLY A 294 19.55 -43.84 -4.57
CA GLY A 294 20.01 -45.19 -4.70
C GLY A 294 19.03 -46.11 -3.97
N SER A 295 18.46 -47.02 -4.68
CA SER A 295 17.81 -48.22 -4.10
C SER A 295 18.81 -49.32 -3.90
N PRO A 296 18.70 -50.08 -2.79
CA PRO A 296 19.36 -51.39 -2.67
C PRO A 296 18.62 -52.46 -3.46
#